data_6c87cabca73bc7cb3cff4f9ae1b1019e
#
_entry.id   6c87cabca73bc7cb3cff4f9ae1b1019e
#
_cell.length_a   1.000
_cell.length_b   1.000
_cell.length_c   1.000
_cell.angle_alpha   90.00
_cell.angle_beta   90.00
_cell.angle_gamma   90.00
#
_symmetry.space_group_name_H-M   'P 1'
#
loop_
_entity.id
_entity.type
_entity.pdbx_description
1 polymer ?
#
loop_
_entity_poly.entity_id
_entity_poly.type
_entity_poly.pdbx_seq_one_letter_code
_entity_poly.pdbx_strand_id
1 'polypeptide(L)'
;MAIVKFENVSRIYTSGDHELRALDNVSFSLDEGKFVVILGPSGAGKSTLLNLLGGLDSPSEGTITVSGTDISKLTDNELADYRASTVGFVFQFYNLIPTLTVYENVRLVSEISGKALDAKEMIDRVGLLDHLNNFPSELSGGEQQRISIARALCKNPQILLCDEPTGALDSETGVMVLKLLFDMARNYGKTVVIVTHNQNIAKMADVVIRVKNGKIRSVEEQENPLSADEVEW
;
A
#
# COMPACT_ATOMS: atom_id res chain seq x y z
N MET A 1 15.69 -10.44 5.99
CA MET A 1 15.56 -9.84 7.36
C MET A 1 14.19 -9.20 7.43
N ALA A 2 13.42 -9.44 8.51
CA ALA A 2 12.06 -8.93 8.59
C ALA A 2 12.02 -7.39 8.59
N ILE A 3 11.35 -6.80 7.60
CA ILE A 3 11.12 -5.36 7.52
C ILE A 3 9.89 -4.95 8.34
N VAL A 4 8.90 -5.84 8.45
CA VAL A 4 7.66 -5.63 9.21
C VAL A 4 7.48 -6.76 10.20
N LYS A 5 7.09 -6.43 11.43
CA LYS A 5 6.72 -7.39 12.47
C LYS A 5 5.50 -6.88 13.25
N PHE A 6 4.47 -7.68 13.29
CA PHE A 6 3.30 -7.51 14.17
C PHE A 6 3.38 -8.54 15.30
N GLU A 7 3.21 -8.11 16.55
CA GLU A 7 3.27 -8.96 17.73
C GLU A 7 2.06 -8.72 18.63
N ASN A 8 1.12 -9.67 18.63
CA ASN A 8 -0.12 -9.65 19.41
C ASN A 8 -0.95 -8.37 19.26
N VAL A 9 -1.01 -7.85 18.03
CA VAL A 9 -1.65 -6.56 17.72
C VAL A 9 -3.16 -6.70 17.71
N SER A 10 -3.83 -5.85 18.50
CA SER A 10 -5.28 -5.67 18.45
C SER A 10 -5.63 -4.21 18.15
N ARG A 11 -6.73 -4.00 17.43
CA ARG A 11 -7.32 -2.68 17.26
C ARG A 11 -8.80 -2.71 17.59
N ILE A 12 -9.16 -1.92 18.59
CA ILE A 12 -10.51 -1.83 19.16
C ILE A 12 -11.00 -0.41 18.93
N TYR A 13 -12.14 -0.27 18.27
CA TYR A 13 -12.85 1.01 18.15
C TYR A 13 -14.02 1.03 19.11
N THR A 14 -14.13 2.08 19.91
CA THR A 14 -15.21 2.27 20.87
C THR A 14 -16.12 3.39 20.39
N SER A 15 -17.42 3.13 20.32
CA SER A 15 -18.45 4.13 20.01
C SER A 15 -19.62 3.98 21.00
N GLY A 16 -19.68 4.85 22.00
CA GLY A 16 -20.59 4.69 23.14
C GLY A 16 -20.32 3.39 23.88
N ASP A 17 -21.37 2.58 24.08
CA ASP A 17 -21.27 1.27 24.76
C ASP A 17 -20.88 0.11 23.82
N HIS A 18 -20.63 0.39 22.54
CA HIS A 18 -20.28 -0.64 21.56
C HIS A 18 -18.76 -0.67 21.30
N GLU A 19 -18.18 -1.86 21.41
CA GLU A 19 -16.80 -2.14 21.03
C GLU A 19 -16.76 -2.95 19.72
N LEU A 20 -16.01 -2.47 18.74
CA LEU A 20 -15.69 -3.21 17.53
C LEU A 20 -14.21 -3.59 17.55
N ARG A 21 -13.93 -4.86 17.70
CA ARG A 21 -12.57 -5.41 17.60
C ARG A 21 -12.23 -5.68 16.13
N ALA A 22 -11.69 -4.66 15.46
CA ALA A 22 -11.38 -4.70 14.03
C ALA A 22 -10.17 -5.61 13.73
N LEU A 23 -9.19 -5.68 14.66
CA LEU A 23 -8.13 -6.68 14.69
C LEU A 23 -8.06 -7.29 16.10
N ASP A 24 -7.79 -8.60 16.16
CA ASP A 24 -7.78 -9.37 17.39
C ASP A 24 -6.56 -10.30 17.45
N ASN A 25 -5.56 -9.91 18.25
CA ASN A 25 -4.34 -10.65 18.51
C ASN A 25 -3.61 -11.12 17.25
N VAL A 26 -3.30 -10.20 16.36
CA VAL A 26 -2.66 -10.45 15.07
C VAL A 26 -1.14 -10.47 15.22
N SER A 27 -0.50 -11.54 14.73
CA SER A 27 0.97 -11.67 14.70
C SER A 27 1.44 -12.24 13.37
N PHE A 28 2.41 -11.57 12.74
CA PHE A 28 3.10 -12.03 11.52
C PHE A 28 4.37 -11.21 11.29
N SER A 29 5.22 -11.67 10.37
CA SER A 29 6.38 -10.92 9.90
C SER A 29 6.48 -10.97 8.38
N LEU A 30 7.08 -9.92 7.79
CA LEU A 30 7.34 -9.81 6.35
C LEU A 30 8.80 -9.47 6.13
N ASP A 31 9.42 -10.14 5.18
CA ASP A 31 10.77 -9.82 4.73
C ASP A 31 10.78 -8.67 3.71
N GLU A 32 11.92 -7.98 3.62
CA GLU A 32 12.14 -6.88 2.68
C GLU A 32 12.07 -7.36 1.22
N GLY A 33 11.59 -6.49 0.32
CA GLY A 33 11.54 -6.73 -1.12
C GLY A 33 10.48 -7.74 -1.56
N LYS A 34 9.54 -8.11 -0.69
CA LYS A 34 8.47 -9.06 -1.00
C LYS A 34 7.24 -8.36 -1.58
N PHE A 35 6.59 -9.04 -2.52
CA PHE A 35 5.24 -8.71 -2.99
C PHE A 35 4.23 -9.50 -2.15
N VAL A 36 3.50 -8.78 -1.30
CA VAL A 36 2.61 -9.36 -0.28
C VAL A 36 1.17 -9.04 -0.62
N VAL A 37 0.30 -10.04 -0.53
CA VAL A 37 -1.15 -9.84 -0.71
C VAL A 37 -1.91 -10.22 0.55
N ILE A 38 -2.69 -9.26 1.07
CA ILE A 38 -3.59 -9.46 2.21
C ILE A 38 -4.99 -9.67 1.67
N LEU A 39 -5.49 -10.89 1.80
CA LEU A 39 -6.81 -11.32 1.33
C LEU A 39 -7.83 -11.42 2.45
N GLY A 40 -9.05 -11.08 2.12
CA GLY A 40 -10.20 -11.33 3.01
C GLY A 40 -11.47 -10.67 2.49
N PRO A 41 -12.65 -11.07 3.00
CA PRO A 41 -13.91 -10.44 2.65
C PRO A 41 -13.95 -8.97 3.12
N SER A 42 -14.95 -8.20 2.64
CA SER A 42 -15.21 -6.86 3.15
C SER A 42 -15.46 -6.91 4.67
N GLY A 43 -14.95 -5.93 5.40
CA GLY A 43 -15.05 -5.88 6.87
C GLY A 43 -14.14 -6.86 7.63
N ALA A 44 -13.24 -7.58 6.97
CA ALA A 44 -12.36 -8.55 7.62
C ALA A 44 -11.26 -7.92 8.51
N GLY A 45 -11.02 -6.59 8.42
CA GLY A 45 -9.93 -5.89 9.13
C GLY A 45 -8.73 -5.54 8.25
N LYS A 46 -8.80 -5.77 6.93
CA LYS A 46 -7.67 -5.55 5.99
C LYS A 46 -7.19 -4.10 5.95
N SER A 47 -8.09 -3.14 5.72
CA SER A 47 -7.74 -1.70 5.69
C SER A 47 -7.28 -1.21 7.07
N THR A 48 -7.82 -1.77 8.16
CA THR A 48 -7.32 -1.48 9.52
C THR A 48 -5.87 -1.93 9.66
N LEU A 49 -5.53 -3.15 9.19
CA LEU A 49 -4.16 -3.66 9.21
C LEU A 49 -3.23 -2.77 8.38
N LEU A 50 -3.67 -2.36 7.17
CA LEU A 50 -2.91 -1.45 6.31
C LEU A 50 -2.69 -0.08 6.97
N ASN A 51 -3.72 0.48 7.61
CA ASN A 51 -3.64 1.77 8.30
C ASN A 51 -2.69 1.73 9.50
N LEU A 52 -2.71 0.66 10.28
CA LEU A 52 -1.76 0.46 11.37
C LEU A 52 -0.32 0.35 10.85
N LEU A 53 -0.09 -0.47 9.81
CA LEU A 53 1.22 -0.60 9.19
C LEU A 53 1.71 0.73 8.60
N GLY A 54 0.82 1.52 8.07
CA GLY A 54 1.11 2.83 7.50
C GLY A 54 1.21 3.97 8.50
N GLY A 55 0.96 3.73 9.79
CA GLY A 55 0.96 4.76 10.82
C GLY A 55 -0.13 5.82 10.62
N LEU A 56 -1.25 5.45 9.98
CA LEU A 56 -2.47 6.26 9.88
C LEU A 56 -3.39 6.05 11.09
N ASP A 57 -3.16 4.96 11.81
CA ASP A 57 -3.85 4.60 13.05
C ASP A 57 -2.84 3.94 14.00
N SER A 58 -3.18 3.80 15.27
CA SER A 58 -2.32 3.20 16.30
C SER A 58 -2.98 1.95 16.88
N PRO A 59 -2.21 0.91 17.24
CA PRO A 59 -2.76 -0.28 17.87
C PRO A 59 -3.33 0.03 19.24
N SER A 60 -4.39 -0.70 19.63
CA SER A 60 -4.91 -0.67 21.01
C SER A 60 -4.06 -1.54 21.94
N GLU A 61 -3.50 -2.64 21.41
CA GLU A 61 -2.66 -3.60 22.13
C GLU A 61 -1.60 -4.14 21.17
N GLY A 62 -0.49 -4.63 21.72
CA GLY A 62 0.60 -5.23 20.94
C GLY A 62 1.61 -4.23 20.39
N THR A 63 2.51 -4.73 19.55
CA THR A 63 3.64 -3.96 19.01
C THR A 63 3.76 -4.13 17.50
N ILE A 64 4.05 -3.03 16.81
CA ILE A 64 4.32 -3.03 15.36
C ILE A 64 5.72 -2.46 15.16
N THR A 65 6.62 -3.29 14.62
CA THR A 65 7.98 -2.88 14.29
C THR A 65 8.13 -2.80 12.77
N VAL A 66 8.65 -1.68 12.27
CA VAL A 66 8.95 -1.47 10.84
C VAL A 66 10.38 -0.98 10.70
N SER A 67 11.19 -1.65 9.88
CA SER A 67 12.61 -1.34 9.67
C SER A 67 13.38 -1.17 11.00
N GLY A 68 13.05 -1.99 12.01
CA GLY A 68 13.67 -1.96 13.35
C GLY A 68 13.11 -0.89 14.30
N THR A 69 12.17 -0.05 13.86
CA THR A 69 11.53 0.99 14.69
C THR A 69 10.17 0.51 15.18
N ASP A 70 9.92 0.58 16.49
CA ASP A 70 8.60 0.34 17.08
C ASP A 70 7.68 1.53 16.83
N ILE A 71 6.83 1.42 15.81
CA ILE A 71 5.90 2.50 15.42
C ILE A 71 4.67 2.60 16.34
N SER A 72 4.43 1.60 17.21
CA SER A 72 3.30 1.60 18.14
C SER A 72 3.42 2.66 19.24
N LYS A 73 4.64 3.16 19.48
CA LYS A 73 4.97 4.12 20.53
C LYS A 73 5.27 5.52 20.01
N LEU A 74 5.23 5.71 18.69
CA LEU A 74 5.51 7.00 18.09
C LEU A 74 4.36 7.99 18.35
N THR A 75 4.73 9.23 18.57
CA THR A 75 3.81 10.37 18.62
C THR A 75 3.27 10.69 17.21
N ASP A 76 2.21 11.48 17.11
CA ASP A 76 1.62 11.88 15.83
C ASP A 76 2.63 12.55 14.89
N ASN A 77 3.55 13.37 15.43
CA ASN A 77 4.62 14.00 14.65
C ASN A 77 5.64 12.97 14.14
N GLU A 78 6.07 12.05 14.98
CA GLU A 78 6.98 10.96 14.59
C GLU A 78 6.33 10.00 13.59
N LEU A 79 5.02 9.74 13.70
CA LEU A 79 4.26 8.99 12.70
C LEU A 79 4.16 9.77 11.38
N ALA A 80 4.09 11.10 11.41
CA ALA A 80 4.16 11.91 10.19
C ALA A 80 5.52 11.79 9.50
N ASP A 81 6.62 11.81 10.25
CA ASP A 81 7.98 11.60 9.73
C ASP A 81 8.18 10.18 9.21
N TYR A 82 7.63 9.18 9.91
CA TYR A 82 7.59 7.79 9.44
C TYR A 82 6.86 7.67 8.10
N ARG A 83 5.67 8.25 7.98
CA ARG A 83 4.93 8.27 6.71
C ARG A 83 5.69 9.01 5.62
N ALA A 84 6.32 10.13 5.95
CA ALA A 84 7.09 10.93 4.99
C ALA A 84 8.30 10.19 4.43
N SER A 85 9.01 9.41 5.24
CA SER A 85 10.30 8.80 4.89
C SER A 85 10.23 7.33 4.46
N THR A 86 9.25 6.56 4.97
CA THR A 86 9.28 5.10 4.88
C THR A 86 8.15 4.52 4.03
N VAL A 87 6.97 5.14 4.04
CA VAL A 87 5.75 4.57 3.45
C VAL A 87 5.26 5.37 2.26
N GLY A 88 4.93 4.68 1.16
CA GLY A 88 4.12 5.19 0.06
C GLY A 88 2.72 4.60 0.11
N PHE A 89 1.67 5.42 -0.05
CA PHE A 89 0.29 4.97 -0.09
C PHE A 89 -0.28 5.06 -1.50
N VAL A 90 -0.99 4.01 -1.90
CA VAL A 90 -1.81 3.94 -3.11
C VAL A 90 -3.22 3.55 -2.67
N PHE A 91 -4.18 4.45 -2.85
CA PHE A 91 -5.57 4.28 -2.43
C PHE A 91 -6.48 3.90 -3.60
N GLN A 92 -7.61 3.28 -3.31
CA GLN A 92 -8.62 2.91 -4.29
C GLN A 92 -9.20 4.14 -5.04
N PHE A 93 -9.36 5.27 -4.37
CA PHE A 93 -9.91 6.51 -4.93
C PHE A 93 -8.85 7.56 -5.25
N TYR A 94 -7.66 7.13 -5.64
CA TYR A 94 -6.52 7.90 -6.14
C TYR A 94 -6.02 9.01 -5.21
N ASN A 95 -6.89 9.75 -4.52
CA ASN A 95 -6.61 10.86 -3.60
C ASN A 95 -5.69 11.93 -4.21
N LEU A 96 -5.87 12.21 -5.52
CA LEU A 96 -5.21 13.33 -6.19
C LEU A 96 -5.85 14.65 -5.76
N ILE A 97 -5.05 15.69 -5.68
CA ILE A 97 -5.54 17.05 -5.40
C ILE A 97 -6.09 17.61 -6.70
N PRO A 98 -7.42 17.87 -6.79
CA PRO A 98 -8.07 18.17 -8.06
C PRO A 98 -7.65 19.53 -8.66
N THR A 99 -7.15 20.44 -7.83
CA THR A 99 -6.69 21.79 -8.23
C THR A 99 -5.23 21.84 -8.63
N LEU A 100 -4.50 20.74 -8.54
CA LEU A 100 -3.11 20.60 -8.95
C LEU A 100 -3.03 19.78 -10.23
N THR A 101 -2.09 20.14 -11.11
CA THR A 101 -1.74 19.34 -12.29
C THR A 101 -1.14 17.99 -11.91
N VAL A 102 -1.01 17.10 -12.88
CA VAL A 102 -0.31 15.82 -12.75
C VAL A 102 1.09 16.01 -12.16
N TYR A 103 1.86 16.94 -12.74
CA TYR A 103 3.22 17.23 -12.27
C TYR A 103 3.24 17.74 -10.83
N GLU A 104 2.37 18.67 -10.49
CA GLU A 104 2.28 19.24 -9.15
C GLU A 104 1.83 18.21 -8.11
N ASN A 105 0.87 17.32 -8.44
CA ASN A 105 0.45 16.22 -7.57
C ASN A 105 1.60 15.29 -7.20
N VAL A 106 2.47 14.96 -8.17
CA VAL A 106 3.62 14.07 -7.94
C VAL A 106 4.76 14.84 -7.26
N ARG A 107 5.05 16.06 -7.67
CA ARG A 107 6.11 16.88 -7.10
C ARG A 107 5.87 17.25 -5.63
N LEU A 108 4.59 17.45 -5.22
CA LEU A 108 4.25 17.87 -3.86
C LEU A 108 4.93 17.00 -2.79
N VAL A 109 5.05 15.68 -3.03
CA VAL A 109 5.66 14.76 -2.05
C VAL A 109 7.18 14.89 -2.01
N SER A 110 7.82 15.47 -3.03
CA SER A 110 9.26 15.74 -3.01
C SER A 110 9.64 16.82 -2.02
N GLU A 111 8.73 17.72 -1.71
CA GLU A 111 8.93 18.80 -0.72
C GLU A 111 9.01 18.26 0.73
N ILE A 112 8.39 17.10 0.97
CA ILE A 112 8.30 16.49 2.30
C ILE A 112 9.29 15.34 2.52
N SER A 113 9.84 14.78 1.44
CA SER A 113 10.77 13.63 1.52
C SER A 113 12.20 14.09 1.18
N GLY A 114 13.12 14.01 2.12
CA GLY A 114 14.54 14.28 1.89
C GLY A 114 15.25 13.31 0.94
N LYS A 115 14.55 12.27 0.44
CA LYS A 115 15.07 11.23 -0.47
C LYS A 115 14.24 11.12 -1.75
N ALA A 116 13.46 12.14 -2.08
CA ALA A 116 12.55 12.09 -3.22
C ALA A 116 13.29 11.87 -4.54
N LEU A 117 12.65 11.10 -5.42
CA LEU A 117 13.06 10.91 -6.80
C LEU A 117 12.52 12.05 -7.67
N ASP A 118 13.04 12.16 -8.89
CA ASP A 118 12.54 13.18 -9.83
C ASP A 118 11.09 12.89 -10.23
N ALA A 119 10.22 13.90 -10.09
CA ALA A 119 8.79 13.75 -10.34
C ALA A 119 8.49 13.44 -11.82
N LYS A 120 9.23 14.03 -12.76
CA LYS A 120 9.03 13.75 -14.19
C LYS A 120 9.44 12.33 -14.54
N GLU A 121 10.55 11.86 -13.96
CA GLU A 121 10.98 10.47 -14.14
C GLU A 121 9.91 9.49 -13.62
N MET A 122 9.30 9.77 -12.46
CA MET A 122 8.24 8.91 -11.92
C MET A 122 6.97 8.94 -12.77
N ILE A 123 6.61 10.09 -13.36
CA ILE A 123 5.48 10.22 -14.28
C ILE A 123 5.77 9.50 -15.60
N ASP A 124 6.99 9.57 -16.09
CA ASP A 124 7.42 8.84 -17.30
C ASP A 124 7.31 7.31 -17.10
N ARG A 125 7.77 6.81 -15.95
CA ARG A 125 7.68 5.38 -15.60
C ARG A 125 6.25 4.81 -15.60
N VAL A 126 5.25 5.64 -15.37
CA VAL A 126 3.84 5.25 -15.44
C VAL A 126 3.21 5.55 -16.82
N GLY A 127 4.00 6.00 -17.79
CA GLY A 127 3.58 6.23 -19.18
C GLY A 127 2.69 7.46 -19.34
N LEU A 128 2.90 8.53 -18.56
CA LEU A 128 2.04 9.72 -18.55
C LEU A 128 2.81 11.05 -18.69
N LEU A 129 4.00 11.00 -19.30
CA LEU A 129 4.83 12.19 -19.48
C LEU A 129 4.15 13.30 -20.30
N ASP A 130 3.32 12.91 -21.28
CA ASP A 130 2.58 13.85 -22.12
C ASP A 130 1.42 14.55 -21.39
N HIS A 131 1.07 14.07 -20.18
CA HIS A 131 -0.04 14.58 -19.36
C HIS A 131 0.41 15.50 -18.22
N LEU A 132 1.65 15.96 -18.17
CA LEU A 132 2.22 16.74 -17.06
C LEU A 132 1.37 17.93 -16.63
N ASN A 133 0.74 18.63 -17.57
CA ASN A 133 -0.04 19.83 -17.33
C ASN A 133 -1.54 19.57 -17.20
N ASN A 134 -2.00 18.33 -17.35
CA ASN A 134 -3.40 17.97 -17.19
C ASN A 134 -3.80 17.99 -15.73
N PHE A 135 -5.07 18.31 -15.47
CA PHE A 135 -5.67 18.17 -14.15
C PHE A 135 -6.28 16.77 -13.97
N PRO A 136 -6.47 16.27 -12.74
CA PRO A 136 -7.09 14.97 -12.50
C PRO A 136 -8.42 14.75 -13.21
N SER A 137 -9.24 15.80 -13.37
CA SER A 137 -10.53 15.75 -14.07
C SER A 137 -10.42 15.47 -15.57
N GLU A 138 -9.25 15.62 -16.16
CA GLU A 138 -8.97 15.39 -17.58
C GLU A 138 -8.40 13.99 -17.84
N LEU A 139 -8.22 13.19 -16.79
CA LEU A 139 -7.65 11.85 -16.82
C LEU A 139 -8.72 10.77 -16.63
N SER A 140 -8.56 9.65 -17.32
CA SER A 140 -9.29 8.41 -17.00
C SER A 140 -8.97 7.90 -15.60
N GLY A 141 -9.81 7.04 -15.04
CA GLY A 141 -9.57 6.43 -13.72
C GLY A 141 -8.24 5.68 -13.64
N GLY A 142 -7.87 4.96 -14.71
CA GLY A 142 -6.60 4.27 -14.77
C GLY A 142 -5.38 5.18 -14.84
N GLU A 143 -5.49 6.32 -15.52
CA GLU A 143 -4.43 7.34 -15.54
C GLU A 143 -4.28 7.99 -14.16
N GLN A 144 -5.40 8.33 -13.51
CA GLN A 144 -5.37 8.86 -12.14
C GLN A 144 -4.71 7.87 -11.16
N GLN A 145 -5.01 6.57 -11.30
CA GLN A 145 -4.38 5.54 -10.47
C GLN A 145 -2.87 5.46 -10.71
N ARG A 146 -2.43 5.48 -11.98
CA ARG A 146 -1.01 5.49 -12.30
C ARG A 146 -0.30 6.74 -11.76
N ILE A 147 -0.93 7.92 -11.80
CA ILE A 147 -0.38 9.13 -11.15
C ILE A 147 -0.32 9.00 -9.63
N SER A 148 -1.33 8.40 -9.00
CA SER A 148 -1.29 8.09 -7.56
C SER A 148 -0.09 7.20 -7.20
N ILE A 149 0.22 6.21 -8.03
CA ILE A 149 1.39 5.36 -7.88
C ILE A 149 2.69 6.15 -8.10
N ALA A 150 2.78 6.97 -9.18
CA ALA A 150 3.94 7.82 -9.43
C ALA A 150 4.23 8.76 -8.24
N ARG A 151 3.18 9.35 -7.66
CA ARG A 151 3.28 10.17 -6.43
C ARG A 151 3.81 9.37 -5.25
N ALA A 152 3.31 8.16 -5.03
CA ALA A 152 3.78 7.30 -3.95
C ALA A 152 5.25 6.90 -4.14
N LEU A 153 5.67 6.61 -5.38
CA LEU A 153 7.04 6.24 -5.74
C LEU A 153 8.02 7.42 -5.66
N CYS A 154 7.56 8.63 -5.99
CA CYS A 154 8.38 9.85 -5.92
C CYS A 154 8.99 10.07 -4.54
N LYS A 155 8.33 9.63 -3.47
CA LYS A 155 8.87 9.65 -2.11
C LYS A 155 10.06 8.71 -1.90
N ASN A 156 10.33 7.79 -2.82
CA ASN A 156 11.31 6.70 -2.68
C ASN A 156 11.09 5.85 -1.40
N PRO A 157 9.88 5.36 -1.16
CA PRO A 157 9.54 4.64 0.07
C PRO A 157 10.23 3.28 0.14
N GLN A 158 10.37 2.73 1.36
CA GLN A 158 10.78 1.33 1.56
C GLN A 158 9.59 0.37 1.37
N ILE A 159 8.41 0.82 1.78
CA ILE A 159 7.18 0.03 1.74
C ILE A 159 6.11 0.78 0.96
N LEU A 160 5.50 0.10 -0.03
CA LEU A 160 4.30 0.56 -0.74
C LEU A 160 3.08 -0.16 -0.16
N LEU A 161 2.11 0.62 0.31
CA LEU A 161 0.85 0.13 0.84
C LEU A 161 -0.28 0.46 -0.13
N CYS A 162 -0.95 -0.57 -0.67
CA CYS A 162 -1.96 -0.43 -1.70
C CYS A 162 -3.30 -0.97 -1.20
N ASP A 163 -4.30 -0.10 -1.06
CA ASP A 163 -5.67 -0.49 -0.68
C ASP A 163 -6.51 -0.59 -1.95
N GLU A 164 -6.87 -1.83 -2.35
CA GLU A 164 -7.66 -2.16 -3.55
C GLU A 164 -7.19 -1.41 -4.82
N PRO A 165 -5.89 -1.48 -5.20
CA PRO A 165 -5.31 -0.59 -6.21
C PRO A 165 -5.90 -0.77 -7.62
N THR A 166 -6.65 -1.84 -7.85
CA THR A 166 -7.31 -2.14 -9.15
C THR A 166 -8.83 -2.18 -9.05
N GLY A 167 -9.39 -1.95 -7.87
CA GLY A 167 -10.83 -2.16 -7.60
C GLY A 167 -11.79 -1.26 -8.39
N ALA A 168 -11.31 -0.15 -8.96
CA ALA A 168 -12.11 0.79 -9.75
C ALA A 168 -11.69 0.82 -11.24
N LEU A 169 -10.85 -0.15 -11.69
CA LEU A 169 -10.25 -0.18 -13.03
C LEU A 169 -10.86 -1.31 -13.87
N ASP A 170 -10.85 -1.12 -15.19
CA ASP A 170 -11.07 -2.20 -16.14
C ASP A 170 -9.90 -3.21 -16.11
N SER A 171 -10.11 -4.40 -16.67
CA SER A 171 -9.15 -5.50 -16.60
C SER A 171 -7.79 -5.15 -17.22
N GLU A 172 -7.77 -4.49 -18.37
CA GLU A 172 -6.52 -4.14 -19.08
C GLU A 172 -5.69 -3.15 -18.25
N THR A 173 -6.31 -2.09 -17.78
CA THR A 173 -5.67 -1.09 -16.91
C THR A 173 -5.26 -1.70 -15.57
N GLY A 174 -6.06 -2.62 -15.02
CA GLY A 174 -5.73 -3.35 -13.78
C GLY A 174 -4.45 -4.17 -13.91
N VAL A 175 -4.29 -4.90 -15.03
CA VAL A 175 -3.05 -5.65 -15.33
C VAL A 175 -1.85 -4.71 -15.41
N MET A 176 -1.97 -3.56 -16.08
CA MET A 176 -0.89 -2.58 -16.20
C MET A 176 -0.46 -2.05 -14.83
N VAL A 177 -1.41 -1.73 -13.96
CA VAL A 177 -1.14 -1.27 -12.59
C VAL A 177 -0.44 -2.36 -11.77
N LEU A 178 -0.89 -3.60 -11.86
CA LEU A 178 -0.24 -4.71 -11.13
C LEU A 178 1.17 -5.00 -11.62
N LYS A 179 1.40 -4.96 -12.95
CA LYS A 179 2.75 -5.06 -13.51
C LYS A 179 3.69 -4.02 -12.92
N LEU A 180 3.24 -2.77 -12.85
CA LEU A 180 4.01 -1.68 -12.27
C LEU A 180 4.33 -1.94 -10.79
N LEU A 181 3.34 -2.35 -9.99
CA LEU A 181 3.55 -2.65 -8.57
C LEU A 181 4.44 -3.87 -8.36
N PHE A 182 4.28 -4.91 -9.18
CA PHE A 182 5.12 -6.10 -9.16
C PHE A 182 6.58 -5.79 -9.51
N ASP A 183 6.79 -4.94 -10.52
CA ASP A 183 8.10 -4.46 -10.94
C ASP A 183 8.82 -3.71 -9.81
N MET A 184 8.07 -2.93 -9.00
CA MET A 184 8.63 -2.25 -7.83
C MET A 184 9.22 -3.23 -6.80
N ALA A 185 8.59 -4.38 -6.59
CA ALA A 185 9.14 -5.40 -5.71
C ALA A 185 10.34 -6.10 -6.34
N ARG A 186 10.23 -6.52 -7.61
CA ARG A 186 11.25 -7.35 -8.29
C ARG A 186 12.52 -6.60 -8.65
N ASN A 187 12.38 -5.43 -9.26
CA ASN A 187 13.50 -4.71 -9.87
C ASN A 187 14.00 -3.55 -9.00
N TYR A 188 13.16 -3.04 -8.09
CA TYR A 188 13.54 -1.91 -7.22
C TYR A 188 13.64 -2.29 -5.75
N GLY A 189 13.44 -3.56 -5.40
CA GLY A 189 13.59 -4.08 -4.04
C GLY A 189 12.63 -3.46 -3.02
N LYS A 190 11.50 -2.90 -3.47
CA LYS A 190 10.49 -2.32 -2.57
C LYS A 190 9.62 -3.43 -1.98
N THR A 191 9.26 -3.30 -0.72
CA THR A 191 8.21 -4.18 -0.15
C THR A 191 6.86 -3.63 -0.56
N VAL A 192 6.08 -4.42 -1.29
CA VAL A 192 4.74 -4.03 -1.76
C VAL A 192 3.71 -4.85 -1.02
N VAL A 193 2.78 -4.17 -0.35
CA VAL A 193 1.68 -4.81 0.38
C VAL A 193 0.35 -4.38 -0.24
N ILE A 194 -0.35 -5.31 -0.86
CA ILE A 194 -1.66 -5.08 -1.47
C ILE A 194 -2.75 -5.69 -0.59
N VAL A 195 -3.74 -4.88 -0.24
CA VAL A 195 -4.99 -5.34 0.35
C VAL A 195 -6.02 -5.47 -0.77
N THR A 196 -6.63 -6.65 -0.89
CA THR A 196 -7.67 -6.90 -1.90
C THR A 196 -8.61 -8.04 -1.49
N HIS A 197 -9.75 -8.12 -2.17
CA HIS A 197 -10.64 -9.28 -2.14
C HIS A 197 -10.48 -10.18 -3.39
N ASN A 198 -9.72 -9.74 -4.39
CA ASN A 198 -9.47 -10.50 -5.62
C ASN A 198 -8.43 -11.61 -5.38
N GLN A 199 -8.88 -12.86 -5.45
CA GLN A 199 -8.03 -14.03 -5.21
C GLN A 199 -6.99 -14.26 -6.31
N ASN A 200 -7.22 -13.77 -7.51
CA ASN A 200 -6.27 -13.95 -8.61
C ASN A 200 -4.97 -13.15 -8.38
N ILE A 201 -5.05 -11.97 -7.78
CA ILE A 201 -3.87 -11.17 -7.42
C ILE A 201 -2.97 -11.93 -6.43
N ALA A 202 -3.55 -12.75 -5.57
CA ALA A 202 -2.77 -13.55 -4.63
C ALA A 202 -1.83 -14.56 -5.30
N LYS A 203 -2.11 -14.98 -6.53
CA LYS A 203 -1.23 -15.91 -7.28
C LYS A 203 0.11 -15.28 -7.65
N MET A 204 0.19 -13.94 -7.63
CA MET A 204 1.42 -13.17 -7.90
C MET A 204 2.28 -12.95 -6.64
N ALA A 205 1.73 -13.19 -5.46
CA ALA A 205 2.37 -12.84 -4.21
C ALA A 205 3.50 -13.79 -3.82
N ASP A 206 4.56 -13.27 -3.22
CA ASP A 206 5.53 -14.09 -2.49
C ASP A 206 4.92 -14.60 -1.18
N VAL A 207 4.08 -13.74 -0.57
CA VAL A 207 3.40 -14.06 0.70
C VAL A 207 1.94 -13.68 0.62
N VAL A 208 1.07 -14.61 0.96
CA VAL A 208 -0.38 -14.38 1.07
C VAL A 208 -0.79 -14.44 2.53
N ILE A 209 -1.39 -13.36 3.03
CA ILE A 209 -1.97 -13.29 4.38
C ILE A 209 -3.49 -13.33 4.25
N ARG A 210 -4.15 -14.35 4.82
CA ARG A 210 -5.60 -14.44 4.82
C ARG A 210 -6.18 -13.91 6.12
N VAL A 211 -7.03 -12.89 6.00
CA VAL A 211 -7.68 -12.23 7.15
C VAL A 211 -9.17 -12.52 7.14
N LYS A 212 -9.73 -12.87 8.30
CA LYS A 212 -11.18 -13.06 8.49
C LYS A 212 -11.57 -12.70 9.92
N ASN A 213 -12.59 -11.83 10.06
CA ASN A 213 -13.11 -11.38 11.35
C ASN A 213 -12.01 -10.86 12.30
N GLY A 214 -11.16 -9.98 11.80
CA GLY A 214 -10.07 -9.36 12.55
C GLY A 214 -8.89 -10.29 12.89
N LYS A 215 -8.87 -11.53 12.42
CA LYS A 215 -7.81 -12.52 12.73
C LYS A 215 -7.10 -12.99 11.47
N ILE A 216 -5.80 -13.27 11.59
CA ILE A 216 -5.06 -13.99 10.56
C ILE A 216 -5.47 -15.46 10.61
N ARG A 217 -5.84 -16.00 9.45
CA ARG A 217 -6.18 -17.42 9.27
C ARG A 217 -4.98 -18.23 8.80
N SER A 218 -4.21 -17.66 7.86
CA SER A 218 -2.96 -18.26 7.38
C SER A 218 -2.01 -17.17 6.89
N VAL A 219 -0.72 -17.49 6.93
CA VAL A 219 0.37 -16.81 6.23
C VAL A 219 1.02 -17.88 5.36
N GLU A 220 0.96 -17.71 4.05
CA GLU A 220 1.39 -18.70 3.06
C GLU A 220 2.51 -18.10 2.21
N GLU A 221 3.69 -18.69 2.22
CA GLU A 221 4.77 -18.36 1.30
C GLU A 221 4.59 -19.15 0.00
N GLN A 222 4.78 -18.49 -1.15
CA GLN A 222 4.68 -19.12 -2.45
C GLN A 222 6.07 -19.29 -3.07
N GLU A 223 6.39 -20.52 -3.48
CA GLU A 223 7.68 -20.83 -4.12
C GLU A 223 7.77 -20.31 -5.55
N ASN A 224 6.65 -20.27 -6.28
CA ASN A 224 6.58 -19.89 -7.69
C ASN A 224 5.41 -18.93 -7.94
N PRO A 225 5.49 -17.66 -7.53
CA PRO A 225 4.45 -16.69 -7.81
C PRO A 225 4.36 -16.40 -9.31
N LEU A 226 3.12 -16.30 -9.83
CA LEU A 226 2.86 -15.99 -11.24
C LEU A 226 3.27 -14.55 -11.57
N SER A 227 3.59 -14.30 -12.83
CA SER A 227 3.70 -12.95 -13.36
C SER A 227 2.31 -12.33 -13.57
N ALA A 228 2.26 -11.00 -13.71
CA ALA A 228 0.98 -10.30 -13.94
C ALA A 228 0.31 -10.68 -15.28
N ASP A 229 1.09 -11.17 -16.26
CA ASP A 229 0.60 -11.63 -17.56
C ASP A 229 -0.09 -13.00 -17.51
N GLU A 230 0.21 -13.79 -16.48
CA GLU A 230 -0.32 -15.14 -16.30
C GLU A 230 -1.59 -15.17 -15.44
N VAL A 231 -1.96 -14.02 -14.87
CA VAL A 231 -3.14 -13.90 -14.00
C VAL A 231 -4.38 -13.59 -14.84
N GLU A 232 -5.38 -14.46 -14.79
CA GLU A 232 -6.70 -14.23 -15.36
C GLU A 232 -7.50 -13.24 -14.48
N TRP A 233 -8.20 -12.30 -15.14
CA TRP A 233 -8.95 -11.22 -14.49
C TRP A 233 -10.45 -11.46 -14.52
#